data_8b992d85dbaad5bc63cd80d9dfb09515
#
_entry.id   8b992d85dbaad5bc63cd80d9dfb09515
#
_cell.length_a   1.000
_cell.length_b   1.000
_cell.length_c   1.000
_cell.angle_alpha   90.00
_cell.angle_beta   90.00
_cell.angle_gamma   90.00
#
_symmetry.space_group_name_H-M   'P 1'
#
loop_
_entity.id
_entity.type
_entity.pdbx_description
1 polymer ?
#
loop_
_entity_poly.entity_id
_entity_poly.type
_entity_poly.pdbx_seq_one_letter_code
_entity_poly.pdbx_strand_id
1 'polypeptide(L)'
;MSAGDPFIIELQTDGAGSIPVARTTWSRCGDGALRCTCDQAVPNRGTNNVTEVDVAVTRQWFDGQGRPDVLSGGVRMVPVRTPLGEHRVWTKRVGNNPDVKLLLLHGGPGATHEYFEGFDSHLPGAGIEYYYYDQLGSAYSDQPAAPELWQVDRFVDEVEQVRVALGLDSSNFYLLGQSWGAILAIEYALQHQEHLKGLVLSNMMSSIPAYNRYAEQVLMPTMDQAALAEIKALEDSGQTADPRYEALLMEHHYVQHVLRLPEQDWPEPVVRSFAHINRAIYVPMQGPSELGASGLLAGWDRTGDLHRIEVPTLVIGAEHDTMDPAHLREMAARLPRGRYLHCPRGSHLAMYDDQETYMSGLIDFLAAGRPTAD
;
A
#
# COMPACT_ATOMS: atom_id res chain seq x y z
N MET A 1 -17.72 -7.55 53.81
CA MET A 1 -16.67 -7.74 52.77
C MET A 1 -16.37 -6.36 52.24
N SER A 2 -15.16 -5.86 52.43
CA SER A 2 -14.71 -4.48 52.30
C SER A 2 -14.78 -3.96 50.89
N ALA A 3 -15.22 -2.72 50.74
CA ALA A 3 -15.15 -1.94 49.52
C ALA A 3 -13.68 -1.76 49.13
N GLY A 4 -13.33 -2.13 47.90
CA GLY A 4 -11.97 -1.96 47.37
C GLY A 4 -11.68 -0.50 47.05
N ASP A 5 -10.49 -0.06 47.42
CA ASP A 5 -9.96 1.27 47.21
C ASP A 5 -9.88 1.66 45.72
N PRO A 6 -10.07 2.93 45.37
CA PRO A 6 -9.90 3.39 44.00
C PRO A 6 -8.42 3.41 43.56
N PHE A 7 -8.10 2.86 42.38
CA PHE A 7 -6.79 2.98 41.78
C PHE A 7 -6.58 4.42 41.32
N ILE A 8 -5.54 5.09 41.84
CA ILE A 8 -5.06 6.40 41.39
C ILE A 8 -3.78 6.18 40.62
N ILE A 9 -3.75 6.63 39.36
CA ILE A 9 -2.51 6.72 38.59
C ILE A 9 -2.06 8.19 38.63
N GLU A 10 -1.00 8.50 39.37
CA GLU A 10 -0.32 9.78 39.30
C GLU A 10 0.73 9.72 38.19
N LEU A 11 0.60 10.59 37.20
CA LEU A 11 1.64 10.87 36.24
C LEU A 11 2.43 12.09 36.72
N GLN A 12 3.66 11.91 37.17
CA GLN A 12 4.62 12.99 37.44
C GLN A 12 5.21 13.48 36.13
N THR A 13 5.09 14.77 35.86
CA THR A 13 5.86 15.44 34.81
C THR A 13 6.92 16.32 35.46
N ASP A 14 8.18 16.17 35.08
CA ASP A 14 9.26 17.06 35.45
C ASP A 14 9.17 18.38 34.68
N GLY A 15 9.00 19.42 35.43
CA GLY A 15 9.44 20.79 35.23
C GLY A 15 9.14 21.54 33.93
N ALA A 16 8.28 22.55 34.06
CA ALA A 16 8.05 23.71 33.20
C ALA A 16 6.99 23.58 32.09
N GLY A 17 5.75 23.93 32.48
CA GLY A 17 4.66 24.21 31.54
C GLY A 17 3.33 23.68 32.06
N SER A 18 2.56 24.53 32.77
CA SER A 18 1.28 24.15 33.36
C SER A 18 0.24 23.80 32.30
N ILE A 19 -0.03 22.51 32.16
CA ILE A 19 -1.26 22.01 31.53
C ILE A 19 -2.17 21.57 32.69
N PRO A 20 -3.43 22.03 32.78
CA PRO A 20 -4.33 21.61 33.84
C PRO A 20 -4.66 20.13 33.69
N VAL A 21 -4.27 19.34 34.70
CA VAL A 21 -4.60 17.91 34.78
C VAL A 21 -6.06 17.76 35.22
N ALA A 22 -6.91 17.24 34.35
CA ALA A 22 -8.26 16.83 34.73
C ALA A 22 -8.18 15.53 35.55
N ARG A 23 -8.70 15.54 36.78
CA ARG A 23 -8.86 14.32 37.58
C ARG A 23 -10.01 13.52 37.05
N THR A 24 -9.76 12.31 36.63
CA THR A 24 -10.77 11.36 36.17
C THR A 24 -10.98 10.33 37.28
N THR A 25 -12.18 10.25 37.83
CA THR A 25 -12.56 9.24 38.84
C THR A 25 -13.46 8.20 38.18
N TRP A 26 -13.14 6.93 38.41
CA TRP A 26 -13.96 5.81 37.97
C TRP A 26 -14.71 5.20 39.15
N SER A 27 -16.02 5.02 39.04
CA SER A 27 -16.84 4.35 40.05
C SER A 27 -17.62 3.19 39.41
N ARG A 28 -17.79 2.10 40.17
CA ARG A 28 -18.70 1.00 39.81
C ARG A 28 -20.13 1.37 40.16
N CYS A 29 -21.01 1.25 39.17
CA CYS A 29 -22.45 1.30 39.40
C CYS A 29 -22.99 -0.08 39.79
N GLY A 30 -24.18 -0.12 40.42
CA GLY A 30 -24.78 -1.36 40.94
C GLY A 30 -25.10 -2.44 39.91
N ASP A 31 -24.92 -2.17 38.63
CA ASP A 31 -25.02 -3.08 37.48
C ASP A 31 -23.67 -3.67 37.05
N GLY A 32 -22.58 -3.39 37.78
CA GLY A 32 -21.23 -3.90 37.49
C GLY A 32 -20.45 -3.12 36.43
N ALA A 33 -21.02 -2.10 35.78
CA ALA A 33 -20.37 -1.28 34.77
C ALA A 33 -19.52 -0.17 35.41
N LEU A 34 -18.34 0.09 34.80
CA LEU A 34 -17.45 1.19 35.13
C LEU A 34 -17.93 2.46 34.40
N ARG A 35 -18.27 3.53 35.16
CA ARG A 35 -18.59 4.83 34.57
C ARG A 35 -17.55 5.88 35.00
N CYS A 36 -17.17 6.70 34.04
CA CYS A 36 -16.25 7.81 34.22
C CYS A 36 -17.05 9.11 34.40
N THR A 37 -16.81 9.86 35.49
CA THR A 37 -17.32 11.22 35.64
C THR A 37 -16.17 12.20 35.53
N CYS A 38 -16.25 13.10 34.55
CA CYS A 38 -15.30 14.19 34.35
C CYS A 38 -15.98 15.49 34.83
N ASP A 39 -15.51 16.04 35.94
CA ASP A 39 -15.96 17.31 36.47
C ASP A 39 -15.07 18.44 35.96
N GLN A 40 -15.29 18.87 34.72
CA GLN A 40 -14.97 20.25 34.29
C GLN A 40 -15.76 20.62 33.04
N ALA A 41 -16.47 21.76 33.14
CA ALA A 41 -17.10 22.39 32.00
C ALA A 41 -16.06 22.87 30.98
N VAL A 42 -15.95 22.19 29.88
CA VAL A 42 -15.21 22.65 28.69
C VAL A 42 -16.09 23.74 28.04
N PRO A 43 -15.54 24.94 27.73
CA PRO A 43 -16.30 25.95 26.99
C PRO A 43 -16.63 25.42 25.61
N ASN A 44 -17.89 25.46 25.27
CA ASN A 44 -18.53 25.04 24.03
C ASN A 44 -17.86 25.70 22.82
N ARG A 45 -16.90 25.01 22.18
CA ARG A 45 -16.45 25.34 20.83
C ARG A 45 -17.17 24.38 19.90
N GLY A 46 -18.10 24.95 19.15
CA GLY A 46 -18.76 24.45 17.98
C GLY A 46 -19.02 22.94 17.96
N THR A 47 -20.27 22.56 18.12
CA THR A 47 -20.70 21.18 17.83
C THR A 47 -20.35 20.85 16.38
N ASN A 48 -19.23 20.15 16.19
CA ASN A 48 -19.09 19.35 14.99
C ASN A 48 -20.17 18.27 15.11
N ASN A 49 -21.18 18.36 14.27
CA ASN A 49 -22.14 17.29 14.08
C ASN A 49 -21.37 16.07 13.55
N VAL A 50 -20.90 15.23 14.45
CA VAL A 50 -20.54 13.85 14.11
C VAL A 50 -21.87 13.20 13.78
N THR A 51 -22.11 12.96 12.50
CA THR A 51 -23.36 12.38 12.01
C THR A 51 -23.51 10.97 12.59
N GLU A 52 -24.72 10.53 12.86
CA GLU A 52 -25.02 9.16 13.34
C GLU A 52 -24.37 8.08 12.44
N VAL A 53 -24.16 8.40 11.16
CA VAL A 53 -23.47 7.58 10.16
C VAL A 53 -22.01 7.32 10.55
N ASP A 54 -21.27 8.32 11.04
CA ASP A 54 -19.87 8.16 11.41
C ASP A 54 -19.69 7.22 12.61
N VAL A 55 -20.63 7.28 13.56
CA VAL A 55 -20.63 6.39 14.73
C VAL A 55 -20.99 4.95 14.36
N ALA A 56 -21.90 4.74 13.43
CA ALA A 56 -22.28 3.42 12.95
C ALA A 56 -21.15 2.74 12.19
N VAL A 57 -20.49 3.48 11.27
CA VAL A 57 -19.32 2.99 10.51
C VAL A 57 -18.17 2.62 11.44
N THR A 58 -17.87 3.47 12.43
CA THR A 58 -16.79 3.22 13.40
C THR A 58 -17.06 1.98 14.24
N ARG A 59 -18.32 1.77 14.68
CA ARG A 59 -18.71 0.56 15.42
C ARG A 59 -18.57 -0.69 14.58
N GLN A 60 -19.02 -0.67 13.34
CA GLN A 60 -18.90 -1.81 12.41
C GLN A 60 -17.45 -2.17 12.13
N TRP A 61 -16.56 -1.18 12.02
CA TRP A 61 -15.13 -1.39 11.83
C TRP A 61 -14.47 -2.21 12.96
N PHE A 62 -14.83 -1.89 14.21
CA PHE A 62 -14.28 -2.57 15.39
C PHE A 62 -15.10 -3.81 15.82
N ASP A 63 -16.25 -4.09 15.18
CA ASP A 63 -17.03 -5.27 15.48
C ASP A 63 -16.29 -6.52 14.98
N GLY A 64 -15.92 -7.37 15.94
CA GLY A 64 -15.27 -8.65 15.65
C GLY A 64 -16.24 -9.80 15.34
N GLN A 65 -17.55 -9.60 15.39
CA GLN A 65 -18.52 -10.64 15.12
C GLN A 65 -18.43 -11.11 13.67
N GLY A 66 -18.55 -12.43 13.49
CA GLY A 66 -18.42 -13.05 12.17
C GLY A 66 -16.99 -13.12 11.62
N ARG A 67 -15.98 -12.72 12.39
CA ARG A 67 -14.57 -12.84 11.99
C ARG A 67 -13.99 -14.19 12.45
N PRO A 68 -13.69 -15.12 11.55
CA PRO A 68 -13.11 -16.42 11.91
C PRO A 68 -11.65 -16.31 12.35
N ASP A 69 -10.98 -15.20 12.08
CA ASP A 69 -9.56 -14.94 12.28
C ASP A 69 -9.25 -14.06 13.53
N VAL A 70 -10.18 -13.94 14.46
CA VAL A 70 -10.01 -13.14 15.69
C VAL A 70 -8.75 -13.55 16.48
N LEU A 71 -8.54 -14.87 16.65
CA LEU A 71 -7.40 -15.39 17.41
C LEU A 71 -6.06 -15.20 16.70
N SER A 72 -6.05 -15.12 15.37
CA SER A 72 -4.84 -14.91 14.58
C SER A 72 -4.55 -13.42 14.32
N GLY A 73 -5.41 -12.50 14.81
CA GLY A 73 -5.27 -11.07 14.54
C GLY A 73 -5.45 -10.71 13.06
N GLY A 74 -6.18 -11.53 12.30
CA GLY A 74 -6.40 -11.35 10.86
C GLY A 74 -5.35 -12.03 9.98
N VAL A 75 -4.29 -12.60 10.55
CA VAL A 75 -3.23 -13.29 9.79
C VAL A 75 -3.73 -14.66 9.28
N ARG A 76 -3.43 -14.94 8.01
CA ARG A 76 -3.72 -16.22 7.37
C ARG A 76 -2.62 -16.60 6.39
N MET A 77 -2.15 -17.85 6.47
CA MET A 77 -1.32 -18.48 5.44
C MET A 77 -2.25 -19.13 4.42
N VAL A 78 -2.26 -18.60 3.20
CA VAL A 78 -3.09 -19.11 2.10
C VAL A 78 -2.28 -20.12 1.29
N PRO A 79 -2.73 -21.37 1.14
CA PRO A 79 -2.08 -22.31 0.23
C PRO A 79 -2.31 -21.90 -1.22
N VAL A 80 -1.24 -21.86 -2.00
CA VAL A 80 -1.25 -21.57 -3.43
C VAL A 80 -0.56 -22.69 -4.19
N ARG A 81 -1.16 -23.10 -5.31
CA ARG A 81 -0.60 -24.12 -6.19
C ARG A 81 0.24 -23.43 -7.26
N THR A 82 1.40 -23.99 -7.50
CA THR A 82 2.31 -23.56 -8.56
C THR A 82 2.69 -24.76 -9.44
N PRO A 83 3.31 -24.56 -10.60
CA PRO A 83 3.83 -25.66 -11.42
C PRO A 83 4.84 -26.56 -10.68
N LEU A 84 5.46 -26.07 -9.61
CA LEU A 84 6.47 -26.78 -8.82
C LEU A 84 5.93 -27.30 -7.47
N GLY A 85 4.62 -27.25 -7.25
CA GLY A 85 3.98 -27.75 -6.03
C GLY A 85 3.20 -26.68 -5.28
N GLU A 86 2.80 -27.04 -4.06
CA GLU A 86 2.05 -26.16 -3.17
C GLU A 86 3.00 -25.35 -2.27
N HIS A 87 2.73 -24.05 -2.17
CA HIS A 87 3.39 -23.11 -1.29
C HIS A 87 2.36 -22.34 -0.48
N ARG A 88 2.79 -21.54 0.49
CA ARG A 88 1.89 -20.71 1.30
C ARG A 88 2.29 -19.25 1.17
N VAL A 89 1.30 -18.40 0.97
CA VAL A 89 1.48 -16.96 0.98
C VAL A 89 0.80 -16.35 2.20
N TRP A 90 1.45 -15.34 2.76
CA TRP A 90 0.99 -14.65 3.95
C TRP A 90 0.01 -13.54 3.59
N THR A 91 -1.09 -13.46 4.34
CA THR A 91 -2.05 -12.36 4.25
C THR A 91 -2.43 -11.90 5.65
N LYS A 92 -2.80 -10.60 5.79
CA LYS A 92 -3.35 -10.07 7.04
C LYS A 92 -4.53 -9.18 6.73
N ARG A 93 -5.69 -9.52 7.27
CA ARG A 93 -6.90 -8.69 7.20
C ARG A 93 -6.89 -7.61 8.28
N VAL A 94 -7.20 -6.38 7.89
CA VAL A 94 -7.47 -5.25 8.78
C VAL A 94 -8.88 -4.74 8.52
N GLY A 95 -9.69 -4.62 9.56
CA GLY A 95 -11.07 -4.18 9.45
C GLY A 95 -12.12 -5.28 9.32
N ASN A 96 -13.37 -4.87 9.16
CA ASN A 96 -14.52 -5.76 9.03
C ASN A 96 -15.65 -5.08 8.23
N ASN A 97 -15.43 -4.83 6.93
CA ASN A 97 -16.41 -4.21 6.04
C ASN A 97 -16.87 -5.22 4.98
N PRO A 98 -18.19 -5.51 4.85
CA PRO A 98 -18.69 -6.46 3.87
C PRO A 98 -18.60 -5.93 2.42
N ASP A 99 -18.66 -4.61 2.21
CA ASP A 99 -18.93 -3.98 0.91
C ASP A 99 -17.68 -3.38 0.25
N VAL A 100 -16.63 -3.10 1.03
CA VAL A 100 -15.37 -2.51 0.54
C VAL A 100 -14.19 -3.27 1.13
N LYS A 101 -13.57 -4.11 0.30
CA LYS A 101 -12.42 -4.94 0.64
C LYS A 101 -11.30 -4.69 -0.37
N LEU A 102 -10.20 -4.14 0.11
CA LEU A 102 -9.07 -3.76 -0.71
C LEU A 102 -7.90 -4.74 -0.52
N LEU A 103 -7.50 -5.45 -1.58
CA LEU A 103 -6.28 -6.25 -1.58
C LEU A 103 -5.12 -5.39 -2.10
N LEU A 104 -4.01 -5.36 -1.36
CA LEU A 104 -2.82 -4.56 -1.65
C LEU A 104 -1.75 -5.44 -2.30
N LEU A 105 -1.41 -5.16 -3.56
CA LEU A 105 -0.32 -5.79 -4.27
C LEU A 105 0.93 -4.90 -4.20
N HIS A 106 1.94 -5.38 -3.46
CA HIS A 106 3.21 -4.66 -3.32
C HIS A 106 4.04 -4.67 -4.60
N GLY A 107 4.98 -3.74 -4.67
CA GLY A 107 5.94 -3.55 -5.76
C GLY A 107 7.15 -4.49 -5.71
N GLY A 108 8.21 -4.04 -6.30
CA GLY A 108 9.44 -4.76 -6.54
C GLY A 108 9.59 -5.15 -8.01
N PRO A 109 9.37 -6.42 -8.44
CA PRO A 109 8.89 -7.62 -7.70
C PRO A 109 9.78 -8.04 -6.53
N GLY A 110 9.20 -8.80 -5.60
CA GLY A 110 9.97 -9.31 -4.45
C GLY A 110 10.17 -8.30 -3.31
N ALA A 111 9.49 -7.12 -3.32
CA ALA A 111 9.38 -6.27 -2.14
C ALA A 111 8.42 -6.90 -1.11
N THR A 112 7.87 -6.13 -0.18
CA THR A 112 7.03 -6.62 0.90
C THR A 112 5.82 -5.72 1.11
N HIS A 113 4.82 -6.19 1.88
CA HIS A 113 3.66 -5.37 2.25
C HIS A 113 4.03 -4.17 3.15
N GLU A 114 5.18 -4.20 3.80
CA GLU A 114 5.54 -3.32 4.92
C GLU A 114 5.40 -1.83 4.60
N TYR A 115 5.77 -1.39 3.40
CA TYR A 115 5.62 0.03 3.03
C TYR A 115 4.15 0.48 2.83
N PHE A 116 3.18 -0.42 2.89
CA PHE A 116 1.77 -0.06 2.97
C PHE A 116 1.29 0.19 4.41
N GLU A 117 2.10 -0.07 5.45
CA GLU A 117 1.66 0.08 6.86
C GLU A 117 1.18 1.50 7.19
N GLY A 118 1.64 2.52 6.46
CA GLY A 118 1.09 3.88 6.58
C GLY A 118 -0.41 3.98 6.33
N PHE A 119 -1.02 3.01 5.62
CA PHE A 119 -2.47 2.94 5.38
C PHE A 119 -3.28 2.71 6.65
N ASP A 120 -2.68 2.10 7.70
CA ASP A 120 -3.30 1.87 9.01
C ASP A 120 -3.74 3.18 9.68
N SER A 121 -3.11 4.29 9.35
CA SER A 121 -3.48 5.62 9.88
C SER A 121 -4.69 6.25 9.21
N HIS A 122 -5.15 5.72 8.05
CA HIS A 122 -6.16 6.35 7.20
C HIS A 122 -7.37 5.45 6.91
N LEU A 123 -7.15 4.23 6.43
CA LEU A 123 -8.23 3.35 5.96
C LEU A 123 -9.19 2.91 7.07
N PRO A 124 -8.74 2.62 8.33
CA PRO A 124 -9.65 2.30 9.43
C PRO A 124 -10.66 3.41 9.70
N GLY A 125 -10.21 4.65 9.76
CA GLY A 125 -11.09 5.82 9.96
C GLY A 125 -12.12 6.00 8.86
N ALA A 126 -11.83 5.55 7.65
CA ALA A 126 -12.73 5.55 6.51
C ALA A 126 -13.64 4.31 6.43
N GLY A 127 -13.49 3.35 7.35
CA GLY A 127 -14.28 2.11 7.38
C GLY A 127 -14.02 1.19 6.20
N ILE A 128 -12.80 1.15 5.70
CA ILE A 128 -12.38 0.29 4.58
C ILE A 128 -11.70 -0.96 5.15
N GLU A 129 -12.17 -2.15 4.79
CA GLU A 129 -11.46 -3.41 5.05
C GLU A 129 -10.36 -3.57 4.01
N TYR A 130 -9.15 -3.96 4.44
CA TYR A 130 -8.06 -4.21 3.51
C TYR A 130 -7.20 -5.38 3.94
N TYR A 131 -6.43 -5.89 2.97
CA TYR A 131 -5.58 -7.06 3.13
C TYR A 131 -4.16 -6.70 2.72
N TYR A 132 -3.25 -6.82 3.66
CA TYR A 132 -1.83 -6.99 3.33
C TYR A 132 -1.62 -8.38 2.75
N TYR A 133 -0.72 -8.47 1.80
CA TYR A 133 -0.38 -9.71 1.14
C TYR A 133 1.08 -9.69 0.71
N ASP A 134 1.86 -10.65 1.18
CA ASP A 134 3.21 -10.89 0.67
C ASP A 134 3.13 -11.94 -0.44
N GLN A 135 3.52 -11.55 -1.66
CA GLN A 135 3.56 -12.46 -2.81
C GLN A 135 4.58 -13.57 -2.56
N LEU A 136 4.43 -14.71 -3.23
CA LEU A 136 5.37 -15.82 -3.09
C LEU A 136 6.82 -15.37 -3.34
N GLY A 137 7.70 -15.71 -2.41
CA GLY A 137 9.08 -15.27 -2.40
C GLY A 137 9.33 -13.98 -1.62
N SER A 138 8.30 -13.34 -1.06
CA SER A 138 8.40 -12.09 -0.30
C SER A 138 8.15 -12.32 1.19
N ALA A 139 8.88 -11.59 2.03
CA ALA A 139 8.73 -11.48 3.49
C ALA A 139 8.24 -12.76 4.19
N TYR A 140 6.98 -12.76 4.67
CA TYR A 140 6.41 -13.87 5.48
C TYR A 140 5.83 -15.02 4.66
N SER A 141 5.82 -14.92 3.33
CA SER A 141 5.44 -16.00 2.43
C SER A 141 6.57 -17.03 2.28
N ASP A 142 6.23 -18.23 1.81
CA ASP A 142 7.24 -19.24 1.47
C ASP A 142 8.19 -18.66 0.40
N GLN A 143 9.48 -18.94 0.53
CA GLN A 143 10.53 -18.39 -0.34
C GLN A 143 11.29 -19.51 -1.07
N PRO A 144 10.67 -20.14 -2.10
CA PRO A 144 11.32 -21.20 -2.84
C PRO A 144 12.50 -20.65 -3.68
N ALA A 145 13.62 -21.39 -3.68
CA ALA A 145 14.76 -21.11 -4.55
C ALA A 145 14.48 -21.66 -5.96
N ALA A 146 13.46 -21.13 -6.65
CA ALA A 146 12.92 -21.65 -7.91
C ALA A 146 12.67 -20.51 -8.91
N PRO A 147 13.71 -20.08 -9.68
CA PRO A 147 13.59 -18.96 -10.62
C PRO A 147 12.51 -19.15 -11.69
N GLU A 148 12.12 -20.40 -11.98
CA GLU A 148 11.07 -20.76 -12.93
C GLU A 148 9.69 -20.23 -12.50
N LEU A 149 9.51 -19.93 -11.22
CA LEU A 149 8.28 -19.38 -10.67
C LEU A 149 8.15 -17.86 -10.88
N TRP A 150 9.20 -17.17 -11.26
CA TRP A 150 9.18 -15.71 -11.39
C TRP A 150 8.67 -15.29 -12.78
N GLN A 151 7.40 -15.64 -13.05
CA GLN A 151 6.69 -15.34 -14.31
C GLN A 151 5.39 -14.55 -13.99
N VAL A 152 5.06 -13.58 -14.83
CA VAL A 152 3.88 -12.69 -14.64
C VAL A 152 2.60 -13.52 -14.51
N ASP A 153 2.36 -14.46 -15.42
CA ASP A 153 1.14 -15.28 -15.42
C ASP A 153 1.01 -16.14 -14.15
N ARG A 154 2.13 -16.61 -13.61
CA ARG A 154 2.13 -17.36 -12.34
C ARG A 154 1.70 -16.47 -11.17
N PHE A 155 2.14 -15.19 -11.14
CA PHE A 155 1.71 -14.24 -10.11
C PHE A 155 0.22 -13.87 -10.28
N VAL A 156 -0.28 -13.77 -11.51
CA VAL A 156 -1.72 -13.56 -11.77
C VAL A 156 -2.55 -14.71 -11.22
N ASP A 157 -2.15 -15.96 -11.49
CA ASP A 157 -2.81 -17.16 -10.96
C ASP A 157 -2.77 -17.20 -9.42
N GLU A 158 -1.66 -16.77 -8.81
CA GLU A 158 -1.53 -16.65 -7.35
C GLU A 158 -2.53 -15.64 -6.78
N VAL A 159 -2.68 -14.45 -7.37
CA VAL A 159 -3.67 -13.43 -6.95
C VAL A 159 -5.08 -14.00 -7.01
N GLU A 160 -5.44 -14.75 -8.07
CA GLU A 160 -6.76 -15.39 -8.18
C GLU A 160 -6.98 -16.43 -7.07
N GLN A 161 -5.99 -17.25 -6.76
CA GLN A 161 -6.08 -18.21 -5.66
C GLN A 161 -6.23 -17.51 -4.31
N VAL A 162 -5.51 -16.41 -4.06
CA VAL A 162 -5.63 -15.59 -2.85
C VAL A 162 -7.03 -14.97 -2.77
N ARG A 163 -7.53 -14.37 -3.86
CA ARG A 163 -8.89 -13.83 -3.94
C ARG A 163 -9.94 -14.85 -3.51
N VAL A 164 -9.88 -16.05 -4.10
CA VAL A 164 -10.82 -17.16 -3.78
C VAL A 164 -10.72 -17.54 -2.31
N ALA A 165 -9.50 -17.69 -1.79
CA ALA A 165 -9.27 -18.07 -0.40
C ALA A 165 -9.77 -17.01 0.60
N LEU A 166 -9.74 -15.73 0.24
CA LEU A 166 -10.22 -14.61 1.06
C LEU A 166 -11.72 -14.33 0.87
N GLY A 167 -12.39 -14.98 -0.08
CA GLY A 167 -13.81 -14.79 -0.35
C GLY A 167 -14.11 -13.38 -0.89
N LEU A 168 -13.27 -12.89 -1.80
CA LEU A 168 -13.44 -11.59 -2.45
C LEU A 168 -14.16 -11.78 -3.78
N ASP A 169 -15.14 -10.91 -4.10
CA ASP A 169 -15.91 -10.97 -5.34
C ASP A 169 -16.32 -9.58 -5.83
N SER A 170 -17.00 -9.54 -6.99
CA SER A 170 -17.40 -8.28 -7.63
C SER A 170 -18.33 -7.39 -6.80
N SER A 171 -18.90 -7.88 -5.71
CA SER A 171 -19.73 -7.08 -4.80
C SER A 171 -18.90 -6.20 -3.85
N ASN A 172 -17.64 -6.61 -3.58
CA ASN A 172 -16.82 -5.99 -2.54
C ASN A 172 -15.34 -5.80 -2.88
N PHE A 173 -14.83 -6.47 -3.92
CA PHE A 173 -13.40 -6.59 -4.17
C PHE A 173 -12.81 -5.41 -4.95
N TYR A 174 -11.94 -4.65 -4.30
CA TYR A 174 -11.06 -3.68 -4.92
C TYR A 174 -9.62 -4.22 -4.91
N LEU A 175 -8.91 -4.04 -6.03
CA LEU A 175 -7.50 -4.41 -6.16
C LEU A 175 -6.65 -3.15 -6.32
N LEU A 176 -5.68 -2.96 -5.46
CA LEU A 176 -4.68 -1.90 -5.59
C LEU A 176 -3.32 -2.52 -5.85
N GLY A 177 -2.71 -2.11 -6.95
CA GLY A 177 -1.31 -2.42 -7.22
C GLY A 177 -0.46 -1.15 -7.26
N GLN A 178 0.71 -1.19 -6.60
CA GLN A 178 1.70 -0.12 -6.64
C GLN A 178 2.97 -0.63 -7.32
N SER A 179 3.55 0.17 -8.24
CA SER A 179 4.77 -0.22 -8.96
C SER A 179 4.57 -1.55 -9.71
N TRP A 180 5.45 -2.54 -9.54
CA TRP A 180 5.23 -3.90 -10.05
C TRP A 180 3.83 -4.45 -9.73
N GLY A 181 3.32 -4.16 -8.53
CA GLY A 181 1.95 -4.56 -8.17
C GLY A 181 0.89 -4.00 -9.11
N ALA A 182 1.11 -2.84 -9.75
CA ALA A 182 0.20 -2.30 -10.76
C ALA A 182 0.33 -3.02 -12.12
N ILE A 183 1.52 -3.47 -12.51
CA ILE A 183 1.69 -4.40 -13.65
C ILE A 183 0.84 -5.65 -13.42
N LEU A 184 1.00 -6.25 -12.25
CA LEU A 184 0.25 -7.45 -11.85
C LEU A 184 -1.26 -7.19 -11.82
N ALA A 185 -1.69 -6.02 -11.34
CA ALA A 185 -3.11 -5.64 -11.30
C ALA A 185 -3.69 -5.41 -12.70
N ILE A 186 -2.93 -4.88 -13.66
CA ILE A 186 -3.35 -4.76 -15.07
C ILE A 186 -3.52 -6.15 -15.69
N GLU A 187 -2.53 -7.04 -15.53
CA GLU A 187 -2.61 -8.40 -16.06
C GLU A 187 -3.77 -9.20 -15.44
N TYR A 188 -3.98 -9.05 -14.13
CA TYR A 188 -5.13 -9.64 -13.44
C TYR A 188 -6.45 -9.09 -13.99
N ALA A 189 -6.59 -7.79 -14.15
CA ALA A 189 -7.82 -7.19 -14.66
C ALA A 189 -8.12 -7.62 -16.11
N LEU A 190 -7.11 -7.76 -16.97
CA LEU A 190 -7.29 -8.24 -18.34
C LEU A 190 -7.82 -9.68 -18.42
N GLN A 191 -7.63 -10.50 -17.38
CA GLN A 191 -8.02 -11.91 -17.33
C GLN A 191 -9.24 -12.17 -16.44
N HIS A 192 -9.44 -11.35 -15.37
CA HIS A 192 -10.37 -11.66 -14.26
C HIS A 192 -11.18 -10.45 -13.78
N GLN A 193 -11.35 -9.40 -14.61
CA GLN A 193 -12.04 -8.18 -14.17
C GLN A 193 -13.48 -8.38 -13.72
N GLU A 194 -14.13 -9.47 -14.12
CA GLU A 194 -15.49 -9.83 -13.68
C GLU A 194 -15.59 -10.05 -12.17
N HIS A 195 -14.48 -10.28 -11.49
CA HIS A 195 -14.42 -10.40 -10.03
C HIS A 195 -14.16 -9.07 -9.31
N LEU A 196 -13.80 -8.02 -10.05
CA LEU A 196 -13.45 -6.72 -9.48
C LEU A 196 -14.66 -5.79 -9.35
N LYS A 197 -14.76 -5.11 -8.22
CA LYS A 197 -15.63 -3.94 -8.03
C LYS A 197 -14.95 -2.66 -8.49
N GLY A 198 -13.63 -2.60 -8.38
CA GLY A 198 -12.81 -1.50 -8.88
C GLY A 198 -11.31 -1.82 -8.82
N LEU A 199 -10.53 -1.03 -9.55
CA LEU A 199 -9.09 -1.20 -9.74
C LEU A 199 -8.37 0.10 -9.39
N VAL A 200 -7.20 0.00 -8.72
CA VAL A 200 -6.32 1.14 -8.46
C VAL A 200 -4.93 0.80 -8.98
N LEU A 201 -4.43 1.61 -9.89
CA LEU A 201 -3.10 1.52 -10.50
C LEU A 201 -2.25 2.67 -9.98
N SER A 202 -1.33 2.39 -9.08
CA SER A 202 -0.55 3.41 -8.37
C SER A 202 0.89 3.42 -8.84
N ASN A 203 1.33 4.59 -9.30
CA ASN A 203 2.74 4.87 -9.57
C ASN A 203 3.40 3.83 -10.50
N MET A 204 2.74 3.49 -11.63
CA MET A 204 3.29 2.60 -12.65
C MET A 204 2.72 2.87 -14.03
N MET A 205 3.60 2.91 -15.03
CA MET A 205 3.25 3.07 -16.44
C MET A 205 2.73 1.75 -17.02
N SER A 206 1.92 1.84 -18.08
CA SER A 206 1.42 0.65 -18.82
C SER A 206 2.44 0.06 -19.80
N SER A 207 3.66 0.58 -19.85
CA SER A 207 4.70 0.18 -20.77
C SER A 207 6.10 0.36 -20.17
N ILE A 208 6.84 -0.72 -20.01
CA ILE A 208 8.25 -0.67 -19.58
C ILE A 208 9.13 0.00 -20.63
N PRO A 209 8.98 -0.24 -21.97
CA PRO A 209 9.70 0.54 -22.95
C PRO A 209 9.47 2.05 -22.86
N ALA A 210 8.27 2.50 -22.46
CA ALA A 210 8.00 3.92 -22.22
C ALA A 210 8.67 4.41 -20.94
N TYR A 211 8.64 3.62 -19.87
CA TYR A 211 9.35 3.91 -18.61
C TYR A 211 10.86 4.07 -18.86
N ASN A 212 11.48 3.12 -19.57
CA ASN A 212 12.91 3.19 -19.90
C ASN A 212 13.25 4.47 -20.68
N ARG A 213 12.43 4.84 -21.68
CA ARG A 213 12.61 6.10 -22.41
C ARG A 213 12.52 7.33 -21.49
N TYR A 214 11.56 7.36 -20.56
CA TYR A 214 11.44 8.45 -19.61
C TYR A 214 12.65 8.53 -18.68
N ALA A 215 13.12 7.41 -18.15
CA ALA A 215 14.33 7.34 -17.36
C ALA A 215 15.55 7.89 -18.12
N GLU A 216 15.75 7.44 -19.37
CA GLU A 216 16.91 7.84 -20.20
C GLU A 216 16.85 9.28 -20.68
N GLN A 217 15.64 9.79 -21.06
CA GLN A 217 15.51 11.08 -21.69
C GLN A 217 15.18 12.23 -20.73
N VAL A 218 14.62 11.92 -19.57
CA VAL A 218 14.17 12.92 -18.59
C VAL A 218 14.93 12.83 -17.28
N LEU A 219 14.99 11.63 -16.65
CA LEU A 219 15.56 11.50 -15.31
C LEU A 219 17.09 11.50 -15.31
N MET A 220 17.71 10.61 -16.10
CA MET A 220 19.18 10.50 -16.16
C MET A 220 19.90 11.80 -16.55
N PRO A 221 19.37 12.64 -17.48
CA PRO A 221 20.01 13.92 -17.77
C PRO A 221 20.02 14.92 -16.62
N THR A 222 19.13 14.78 -15.63
CA THR A 222 19.06 15.66 -14.46
C THR A 222 19.97 15.20 -13.31
N MET A 223 20.47 13.96 -13.35
CA MET A 223 21.36 13.41 -12.34
C MET A 223 22.77 14.05 -12.42
N ASP A 224 23.55 13.93 -11.34
CA ASP A 224 24.98 14.15 -11.42
C ASP A 224 25.61 13.19 -12.44
N GLN A 225 26.25 13.71 -13.47
CA GLN A 225 26.73 12.92 -14.60
C GLN A 225 27.93 12.04 -14.25
N ALA A 226 28.73 12.41 -13.22
CA ALA A 226 29.81 11.57 -12.75
C ALA A 226 29.28 10.39 -11.94
N ALA A 227 28.26 10.61 -11.10
CA ALA A 227 27.56 9.56 -10.38
C ALA A 227 26.85 8.61 -11.36
N LEU A 228 26.14 9.13 -12.38
CA LEU A 228 25.48 8.30 -13.39
C LEU A 228 26.49 7.42 -14.16
N ALA A 229 27.66 7.97 -14.52
CA ALA A 229 28.69 7.20 -15.20
C ALA A 229 29.25 6.08 -14.31
N GLU A 230 29.41 6.34 -12.99
CA GLU A 230 29.86 5.32 -12.03
C GLU A 230 28.80 4.24 -11.83
N ILE A 231 27.50 4.61 -11.69
CA ILE A 231 26.37 3.67 -11.61
C ILE A 231 26.40 2.72 -12.82
N LYS A 232 26.48 3.28 -14.04
CA LYS A 232 26.49 2.47 -15.27
C LYS A 232 27.71 1.57 -15.37
N ALA A 233 28.87 2.02 -14.95
CA ALA A 233 30.09 1.19 -14.93
C ALA A 233 29.97 0.00 -13.96
N LEU A 234 29.29 0.20 -12.80
CA LEU A 234 29.01 -0.88 -11.85
C LEU A 234 27.97 -1.87 -12.42
N GLU A 235 26.95 -1.38 -13.13
CA GLU A 235 25.98 -2.23 -13.83
C GLU A 235 26.63 -3.06 -14.93
N ASP A 236 27.41 -2.43 -15.81
CA ASP A 236 28.10 -3.07 -16.92
C ASP A 236 29.11 -4.15 -16.48
N SER A 237 29.73 -3.94 -15.30
CA SER A 237 30.66 -4.92 -14.71
C SER A 237 29.98 -5.96 -13.82
N GLY A 238 28.64 -5.91 -13.67
CA GLY A 238 27.87 -6.82 -12.80
C GLY A 238 28.11 -6.62 -11.31
N GLN A 239 28.64 -5.46 -10.90
CA GLN A 239 28.97 -5.14 -9.51
C GLN A 239 27.82 -4.42 -8.76
N THR A 240 26.57 -4.79 -9.05
CA THR A 240 25.38 -4.18 -8.44
C THR A 240 25.14 -4.59 -6.98
N ALA A 241 25.97 -5.50 -6.44
CA ALA A 241 26.00 -5.84 -5.03
C ALA A 241 27.02 -5.01 -4.23
N ASP A 242 27.81 -4.16 -4.88
CA ASP A 242 28.73 -3.24 -4.21
C ASP A 242 27.92 -2.19 -3.42
N PRO A 243 28.21 -1.95 -2.13
CA PRO A 243 27.53 -0.92 -1.35
C PRO A 243 27.62 0.49 -1.97
N ARG A 244 28.65 0.75 -2.77
CA ARG A 244 28.79 2.02 -3.50
C ARG A 244 27.68 2.22 -4.53
N TYR A 245 27.23 1.14 -5.18
CA TYR A 245 26.12 1.20 -6.15
C TYR A 245 24.82 1.70 -5.51
N GLU A 246 24.45 1.12 -4.38
CA GLU A 246 23.26 1.51 -3.63
C GLU A 246 23.37 2.95 -3.08
N ALA A 247 24.53 3.31 -2.54
CA ALA A 247 24.78 4.66 -2.03
C ALA A 247 24.63 5.74 -3.14
N LEU A 248 25.14 5.48 -4.35
CA LEU A 248 25.01 6.39 -5.48
C LEU A 248 23.54 6.53 -5.93
N LEU A 249 22.80 5.43 -6.00
CA LEU A 249 21.36 5.46 -6.34
C LEU A 249 20.57 6.22 -5.26
N MET A 250 20.84 5.97 -3.99
CA MET A 250 20.17 6.66 -2.87
C MET A 250 20.40 8.16 -2.96
N GLU A 251 21.66 8.59 -3.05
CA GLU A 251 22.03 10.02 -3.04
C GLU A 251 21.53 10.78 -4.28
N HIS A 252 21.61 10.16 -5.47
CA HIS A 252 21.41 10.89 -6.73
C HIS A 252 20.10 10.58 -7.45
N HIS A 253 19.32 9.59 -6.97
CA HIS A 253 18.07 9.20 -7.62
C HIS A 253 16.92 8.93 -6.63
N TYR A 254 17.11 8.08 -5.61
CA TYR A 254 15.99 7.62 -4.77
C TYR A 254 15.40 8.70 -3.89
N VAL A 255 16.21 9.56 -3.27
CA VAL A 255 15.73 10.72 -2.49
C VAL A 255 15.06 11.81 -3.33
N GLN A 256 15.08 11.69 -4.66
CA GLN A 256 14.45 12.64 -5.56
C GLN A 256 13.18 12.09 -6.22
N HIS A 257 13.16 10.77 -6.50
CA HIS A 257 12.14 10.16 -7.36
C HIS A 257 11.44 8.95 -6.74
N VAL A 258 12.04 8.30 -5.73
CA VAL A 258 11.40 7.16 -5.03
C VAL A 258 10.67 7.62 -3.78
N LEU A 259 11.33 8.34 -2.89
CA LEU A 259 10.71 8.99 -1.74
C LEU A 259 11.45 10.31 -1.46
N ARG A 260 10.77 11.44 -1.66
CA ARG A 260 11.33 12.79 -1.58
C ARG A 260 11.45 13.30 -0.14
N LEU A 261 12.16 12.54 0.66
CA LEU A 261 12.60 12.88 2.02
C LEU A 261 14.10 12.64 2.11
N PRO A 262 14.84 13.37 2.98
CA PRO A 262 16.19 12.98 3.32
C PRO A 262 16.22 11.52 3.79
N GLU A 263 17.24 10.75 3.40
CA GLU A 263 17.33 9.32 3.69
C GLU A 263 17.11 8.99 5.18
N GLN A 264 17.70 9.79 6.07
CA GLN A 264 17.56 9.60 7.53
C GLN A 264 16.13 9.83 8.06
N ASP A 265 15.27 10.47 7.27
CA ASP A 265 13.87 10.76 7.61
C ASP A 265 12.89 9.78 6.93
N TRP A 266 13.41 8.77 6.22
CA TRP A 266 12.56 7.76 5.60
C TRP A 266 11.79 6.98 6.69
N PRO A 267 10.48 6.81 6.54
CA PRO A 267 9.67 6.04 7.48
C PRO A 267 10.18 4.62 7.66
N GLU A 268 10.20 4.14 8.89
CA GLU A 268 10.71 2.81 9.23
C GLU A 268 10.09 1.69 8.37
N PRO A 269 8.76 1.66 8.09
CA PRO A 269 8.18 0.62 7.22
C PRO A 269 8.75 0.62 5.80
N VAL A 270 9.14 1.79 5.27
CA VAL A 270 9.80 1.90 3.96
C VAL A 270 11.21 1.33 4.04
N VAL A 271 12.00 1.77 5.02
CA VAL A 271 13.37 1.28 5.22
C VAL A 271 13.39 -0.23 5.38
N ARG A 272 12.47 -0.77 6.19
CA ARG A 272 12.32 -2.22 6.43
C ARG A 272 11.94 -2.97 5.17
N SER A 273 11.00 -2.45 4.39
CA SER A 273 10.60 -3.06 3.11
C SER A 273 11.75 -3.12 2.12
N PHE A 274 12.55 -2.05 2.01
CA PHE A 274 13.74 -2.02 1.16
C PHE A 274 14.80 -3.04 1.63
N ALA A 275 15.01 -3.16 2.93
CA ALA A 275 15.95 -4.14 3.50
C ALA A 275 15.50 -5.60 3.25
N HIS A 276 14.19 -5.84 3.09
CA HIS A 276 13.61 -7.16 2.88
C HIS A 276 13.37 -7.52 1.40
N ILE A 277 13.77 -6.66 0.44
CA ILE A 277 13.62 -6.97 -1.00
C ILE A 277 14.36 -8.27 -1.32
N ASN A 278 13.62 -9.24 -1.87
CA ASN A 278 14.22 -10.47 -2.38
C ASN A 278 14.90 -10.22 -3.73
N ARG A 279 16.19 -9.95 -3.71
CA ARG A 279 16.99 -9.67 -4.91
C ARG A 279 17.03 -10.84 -5.91
N ALA A 280 16.77 -12.09 -5.45
CA ALA A 280 16.68 -13.25 -6.35
C ALA A 280 15.41 -13.23 -7.22
N ILE A 281 14.43 -12.37 -6.89
CA ILE A 281 13.24 -12.09 -7.70
C ILE A 281 13.41 -10.74 -8.40
N TYR A 282 13.78 -9.71 -7.63
CA TYR A 282 13.85 -8.33 -8.11
C TYR A 282 14.77 -8.20 -9.32
N VAL A 283 16.03 -8.63 -9.21
CA VAL A 283 17.03 -8.43 -10.26
C VAL A 283 16.67 -9.17 -11.56
N PRO A 284 16.27 -10.47 -11.56
CA PRO A 284 15.88 -11.14 -12.79
C PRO A 284 14.63 -10.57 -13.47
N MET A 285 13.67 -10.04 -12.71
CA MET A 285 12.42 -9.53 -13.28
C MET A 285 12.48 -8.05 -13.63
N GLN A 286 12.93 -7.19 -12.71
CA GLN A 286 13.01 -5.73 -12.88
C GLN A 286 14.35 -5.30 -13.48
N GLY A 287 15.43 -5.75 -12.90
CA GLY A 287 16.79 -5.26 -13.13
C GLY A 287 17.44 -4.83 -11.82
N PRO A 288 18.62 -4.20 -11.87
CA PRO A 288 19.38 -3.91 -10.66
C PRO A 288 18.83 -2.76 -9.79
N SER A 289 18.02 -1.85 -10.37
CA SER A 289 17.58 -0.60 -9.71
C SER A 289 16.25 -0.07 -10.26
N GLU A 290 15.77 1.07 -9.69
CA GLU A 290 14.63 1.85 -10.18
C GLU A 290 15.03 2.90 -11.24
N LEU A 291 16.20 2.77 -11.87
CA LEU A 291 16.66 3.64 -12.96
C LEU A 291 16.38 3.01 -14.33
N GLY A 292 15.16 2.50 -14.53
CA GLY A 292 14.74 1.72 -15.68
C GLY A 292 14.57 0.25 -15.35
N ALA A 293 14.11 -0.55 -16.30
CA ALA A 293 13.93 -2.00 -16.15
C ALA A 293 14.61 -2.76 -17.29
N SER A 294 15.46 -3.71 -16.95
CA SER A 294 16.28 -4.52 -17.89
C SER A 294 16.05 -6.03 -17.77
N GLY A 295 15.25 -6.47 -16.78
CA GLY A 295 14.95 -7.88 -16.54
C GLY A 295 13.84 -8.43 -17.46
N LEU A 296 13.17 -9.49 -17.03
CA LEU A 296 12.07 -10.14 -17.75
C LEU A 296 10.94 -9.18 -18.15
N LEU A 297 10.75 -8.09 -17.38
CA LEU A 297 9.73 -7.09 -17.64
C LEU A 297 10.10 -6.10 -18.75
N ALA A 298 11.34 -6.06 -19.23
CA ALA A 298 11.84 -5.03 -20.15
C ALA A 298 10.99 -4.83 -21.42
N GLY A 299 10.34 -5.88 -21.91
CA GLY A 299 9.45 -5.83 -23.08
C GLY A 299 7.96 -5.71 -22.78
N TRP A 300 7.55 -5.61 -21.50
CA TRP A 300 6.14 -5.58 -21.13
C TRP A 300 5.48 -4.25 -21.54
N ASP A 301 4.38 -4.35 -22.31
CA ASP A 301 3.58 -3.21 -22.76
C ASP A 301 2.11 -3.62 -22.90
N ARG A 302 1.22 -2.95 -22.17
CA ARG A 302 -0.24 -3.11 -22.20
C ARG A 302 -0.97 -1.82 -22.57
N THR A 303 -0.27 -0.83 -23.07
CA THR A 303 -0.88 0.46 -23.46
C THR A 303 -2.01 0.28 -24.46
N GLY A 304 -1.85 -0.66 -25.39
CA GLY A 304 -2.87 -1.02 -26.40
C GLY A 304 -4.07 -1.77 -25.84
N ASP A 305 -3.94 -2.42 -24.68
CA ASP A 305 -4.97 -3.28 -24.09
C ASP A 305 -5.83 -2.55 -23.03
N LEU A 306 -5.44 -1.36 -22.57
CA LEU A 306 -6.13 -0.63 -21.48
C LEU A 306 -7.64 -0.43 -21.75
N HIS A 307 -8.04 -0.25 -23.01
CA HIS A 307 -9.43 -0.07 -23.40
C HIS A 307 -10.32 -1.31 -23.12
N ARG A 308 -9.73 -2.47 -22.83
CA ARG A 308 -10.42 -3.71 -22.50
C ARG A 308 -10.77 -3.83 -21.02
N ILE A 309 -10.19 -2.97 -20.17
CA ILE A 309 -10.47 -2.95 -18.72
C ILE A 309 -11.67 -2.03 -18.48
N GLU A 310 -12.84 -2.63 -18.28
CA GLU A 310 -14.13 -1.93 -18.19
C GLU A 310 -14.54 -1.57 -16.76
N VAL A 311 -13.86 -2.11 -15.74
CA VAL A 311 -14.17 -1.80 -14.34
C VAL A 311 -13.76 -0.37 -13.98
N PRO A 312 -14.42 0.29 -13.00
CA PRO A 312 -13.98 1.58 -12.50
C PRO A 312 -12.50 1.51 -12.11
N THR A 313 -11.69 2.39 -12.67
CA THR A 313 -10.24 2.36 -12.42
C THR A 313 -9.72 3.73 -12.02
N LEU A 314 -8.96 3.79 -10.91
CA LEU A 314 -8.21 4.95 -10.48
C LEU A 314 -6.74 4.75 -10.86
N VAL A 315 -6.19 5.67 -11.64
CA VAL A 315 -4.74 5.77 -11.89
C VAL A 315 -4.18 6.87 -11.00
N ILE A 316 -3.21 6.55 -10.17
CA ILE A 316 -2.51 7.50 -9.30
C ILE A 316 -1.11 7.74 -9.86
N GLY A 317 -0.76 9.00 -10.04
CA GLY A 317 0.56 9.41 -10.48
C GLY A 317 1.07 10.61 -9.69
N ALA A 318 2.37 10.81 -9.67
CA ALA A 318 3.01 11.85 -8.91
C ALA A 318 3.96 12.68 -9.78
N GLU A 319 4.14 13.96 -9.42
CA GLU A 319 4.91 14.92 -10.24
C GLU A 319 6.40 14.57 -10.32
N HIS A 320 6.94 13.97 -9.26
CA HIS A 320 8.37 13.71 -9.12
C HIS A 320 8.74 12.22 -9.17
N ASP A 321 7.80 11.40 -9.68
CA ASP A 321 7.92 9.95 -9.77
C ASP A 321 9.04 9.51 -10.72
N THR A 322 9.49 8.28 -10.58
CA THR A 322 10.24 7.56 -11.62
C THR A 322 9.38 7.28 -12.86
N MET A 323 8.06 7.38 -12.74
CA MET A 323 7.06 7.18 -13.78
C MET A 323 6.61 8.53 -14.38
N ASP A 324 6.49 8.62 -15.71
CA ASP A 324 6.03 9.84 -16.41
C ASP A 324 4.58 10.19 -16.02
N PRO A 325 4.33 11.34 -15.35
CA PRO A 325 2.97 11.75 -14.99
C PRO A 325 2.06 11.98 -16.21
N ALA A 326 2.62 12.36 -17.36
CA ALA A 326 1.86 12.54 -18.59
C ALA A 326 1.36 11.20 -19.14
N HIS A 327 2.20 10.16 -19.10
CA HIS A 327 1.82 8.79 -19.46
C HIS A 327 0.72 8.25 -18.54
N LEU A 328 0.83 8.46 -17.22
CA LEU A 328 -0.18 8.01 -16.26
C LEU A 328 -1.54 8.70 -16.49
N ARG A 329 -1.54 9.98 -16.83
CA ARG A 329 -2.77 10.70 -17.23
C ARG A 329 -3.36 10.13 -18.52
N GLU A 330 -2.53 9.79 -19.50
CA GLU A 330 -2.96 9.15 -20.74
C GLU A 330 -3.53 7.74 -20.48
N MET A 331 -2.92 6.96 -19.59
CA MET A 331 -3.48 5.66 -19.17
C MET A 331 -4.92 5.80 -18.66
N ALA A 332 -5.16 6.76 -17.77
CA ALA A 332 -6.51 7.01 -17.26
C ALA A 332 -7.50 7.40 -18.37
N ALA A 333 -7.05 8.16 -19.36
CA ALA A 333 -7.89 8.55 -20.51
C ALA A 333 -8.16 7.38 -21.47
N ARG A 334 -7.32 6.37 -21.53
CA ARG A 334 -7.51 5.16 -22.36
C ARG A 334 -8.42 4.10 -21.73
N LEU A 335 -8.59 4.15 -20.42
CA LEU A 335 -9.47 3.26 -19.65
C LEU A 335 -10.93 3.76 -19.80
N PRO A 336 -11.91 2.90 -20.18
CA PRO A 336 -13.31 3.30 -20.39
C PRO A 336 -13.95 4.01 -19.18
N ARG A 337 -13.55 3.62 -17.96
CA ARG A 337 -14.01 4.20 -16.69
C ARG A 337 -12.83 4.68 -15.84
N GLY A 338 -11.79 5.19 -16.50
CA GLY A 338 -10.57 5.68 -15.87
C GLY A 338 -10.75 7.05 -15.20
N ARG A 339 -10.14 7.22 -14.04
CA ARG A 339 -9.98 8.49 -13.33
C ARG A 339 -8.49 8.68 -13.02
N TYR A 340 -8.01 9.91 -13.09
CA TYR A 340 -6.64 10.25 -12.74
C TYR A 340 -6.58 11.03 -11.44
N LEU A 341 -5.74 10.59 -10.51
CA LEU A 341 -5.36 11.33 -9.31
C LEU A 341 -3.90 11.77 -9.45
N HIS A 342 -3.67 13.08 -9.41
CA HIS A 342 -2.34 13.66 -9.46
C HIS A 342 -1.87 14.04 -8.06
N CYS A 343 -0.69 13.57 -7.66
CA CYS A 343 -0.01 13.92 -6.42
C CYS A 343 1.11 14.95 -6.72
N PRO A 344 0.86 16.26 -6.61
CA PRO A 344 1.78 17.29 -7.09
C PRO A 344 3.07 17.42 -6.29
N ARG A 345 3.10 16.91 -5.07
CA ARG A 345 4.29 16.90 -4.22
C ARG A 345 4.97 15.53 -4.14
N GLY A 346 4.25 14.49 -4.61
CA GLY A 346 4.63 13.10 -4.45
C GLY A 346 5.68 12.62 -5.44
N SER A 347 6.28 11.50 -5.09
CA SER A 347 7.19 10.71 -5.91
C SER A 347 6.67 9.27 -6.06
N HIS A 348 7.53 8.27 -6.27
CA HIS A 348 7.13 6.87 -6.45
C HIS A 348 6.36 6.30 -5.24
N LEU A 349 6.67 6.77 -4.04
CA LEU A 349 5.95 6.45 -2.81
C LEU A 349 5.08 7.64 -2.36
N ALA A 350 4.23 8.15 -3.27
CA ALA A 350 3.35 9.29 -3.04
C ALA A 350 2.41 9.13 -1.83
N MET A 351 2.15 7.88 -1.39
CA MET A 351 1.43 7.59 -0.16
C MET A 351 2.14 8.09 1.10
N TYR A 352 3.40 8.54 0.99
CA TYR A 352 4.19 9.13 2.07
C TYR A 352 4.47 10.62 1.86
N ASP A 353 5.04 11.01 0.72
CA ASP A 353 5.48 12.38 0.48
C ASP A 353 4.39 13.32 -0.07
N ASP A 354 3.27 12.79 -0.53
CA ASP A 354 2.01 13.53 -0.76
C ASP A 354 0.80 12.79 -0.16
N GLN A 355 0.94 12.33 1.08
CA GLN A 355 0.02 11.43 1.77
C GLN A 355 -1.42 11.93 1.79
N GLU A 356 -1.64 13.22 2.05
CA GLU A 356 -2.98 13.81 2.13
C GLU A 356 -3.72 13.71 0.79
N THR A 357 -3.06 14.08 -0.32
CA THR A 357 -3.64 13.98 -1.66
C THR A 357 -3.90 12.52 -2.04
N TYR A 358 -2.92 11.65 -1.79
CA TYR A 358 -3.02 10.24 -2.11
C TYR A 358 -4.17 9.56 -1.36
N MET A 359 -4.19 9.69 -0.03
CA MET A 359 -5.15 8.97 0.82
C MET A 359 -6.57 9.50 0.65
N SER A 360 -6.78 10.83 0.57
CA SER A 360 -8.12 11.36 0.32
C SER A 360 -8.66 10.92 -1.04
N GLY A 361 -7.86 11.00 -2.12
CA GLY A 361 -8.30 10.56 -3.44
C GLY A 361 -8.58 9.06 -3.54
N LEU A 362 -7.78 8.22 -2.87
CA LEU A 362 -8.02 6.79 -2.77
C LEU A 362 -9.33 6.49 -2.00
N ILE A 363 -9.51 7.09 -0.83
CA ILE A 363 -10.72 6.91 0.00
C ILE A 363 -11.97 7.36 -0.76
N ASP A 364 -11.93 8.51 -1.43
CA ASP A 364 -13.04 9.01 -2.25
C ASP A 364 -13.41 8.04 -3.38
N PHE A 365 -12.42 7.45 -4.03
CA PHE A 365 -12.67 6.44 -5.06
C PHE A 365 -13.34 5.19 -4.50
N LEU A 366 -12.84 4.67 -3.39
CA LEU A 366 -13.39 3.48 -2.72
C LEU A 366 -14.79 3.73 -2.14
N ALA A 367 -15.04 4.94 -1.62
CA ALA A 367 -16.34 5.34 -1.07
C ALA A 367 -17.42 5.52 -2.15
N ALA A 368 -17.05 5.96 -3.37
CA ALA A 368 -17.99 6.15 -4.48
C ALA A 368 -18.71 4.85 -4.92
N GLY A 369 -18.16 3.69 -4.58
CA GLY A 369 -18.76 2.37 -4.85
C GLY A 369 -19.64 1.84 -3.72
N ARG A 370 -19.85 2.61 -2.64
CA ARG A 370 -20.76 2.20 -1.55
C ARG A 370 -22.23 2.36 -1.99
N PRO A 371 -23.13 1.42 -1.59
CA PRO A 371 -24.56 1.68 -1.70
C PRO A 371 -24.89 2.96 -0.92
N THR A 372 -25.68 3.86 -1.54
CA THR A 372 -26.27 4.98 -0.79
C THR A 372 -27.18 4.37 0.27
N ALA A 373 -26.96 4.72 1.55
CA ALA A 373 -27.92 4.37 2.59
C ALA A 373 -29.25 5.08 2.25
N ASP A 374 -30.28 4.28 1.92
CA ASP A 374 -31.66 4.75 1.76
C ASP A 374 -32.25 5.14 3.11
#